data_fdd32ee003afd4a75184742672b5b2d2
#
_entry.id   fdd32ee003afd4a75184742672b5b2d2
#
_cell.length_a   1.000
_cell.length_b   1.000
_cell.length_c   1.000
_cell.angle_alpha   90.00
_cell.angle_beta   90.00
_cell.angle_gamma   90.00
#
_symmetry.space_group_name_H-M   'P 1'
#
loop_
_entity.id
_entity.type
_entity.pdbx_description
1 polymer ?
#
loop_
_entity_poly.entity_id
_entity_poly.type
_entity_poly.pdbx_seq_one_letter_code
_entity_poly.pdbx_strand_id
1 'polypeptide(L)'
;MRNLPEGRVRAGGVLGPVAAFLYVVGFAGLPLLAEGDLAWLVWLTAGLLSFALICGGAYHAQYPYLAIAARTEDGSLVEWVAGNIMALQRLATVPMYAAFVLFGIAVVAGQTALPPWSVVLTPLVT
;
A
#
# COMPACT_ATOMS: atom_id res chain seq x y z
N MET A 1 -12.08 17.43 9.55
CA MET A 1 -12.98 16.25 9.40
C MET A 1 -14.40 16.48 9.95
N ARG A 2 -14.60 17.33 10.95
CA ARG A 2 -15.94 17.60 11.56
C ARG A 2 -17.02 18.01 10.54
N ASN A 3 -16.66 18.71 9.47
CA ASN A 3 -17.61 19.27 8.50
C ASN A 3 -17.74 18.47 7.19
N LEU A 4 -17.12 17.30 7.10
CA LEU A 4 -17.25 16.46 5.90
C LEU A 4 -18.61 15.75 5.88
N PRO A 5 -19.29 15.72 4.71
CA PRO A 5 -20.51 14.94 4.55
C PRO A 5 -20.26 13.47 4.86
N GLU A 6 -21.16 12.86 5.63
CA GLU A 6 -21.01 11.48 6.10
C GLU A 6 -20.84 10.48 4.94
N GLY A 7 -21.58 10.67 3.84
CA GLY A 7 -21.47 9.84 2.66
C GLY A 7 -20.06 9.83 2.03
N ARG A 8 -19.34 10.98 2.03
CA ARG A 8 -17.96 11.05 1.54
C ARG A 8 -16.98 10.31 2.45
N VAL A 9 -17.18 10.42 3.75
CA VAL A 9 -16.33 9.72 4.74
C VAL A 9 -16.50 8.21 4.61
N ARG A 10 -17.76 7.73 4.51
CA ARG A 10 -18.06 6.31 4.29
C ARG A 10 -17.50 5.80 2.96
N ALA A 11 -17.72 6.55 1.87
CA ALA A 11 -17.18 6.18 0.56
C ALA A 11 -15.66 6.03 0.57
N GLY A 12 -14.93 6.96 1.19
CA GLY A 12 -13.48 6.87 1.33
C GLY A 12 -13.01 5.63 2.09
N GLY A 13 -13.73 5.27 3.17
CA GLY A 13 -13.43 4.07 3.94
C GLY A 13 -13.66 2.76 3.19
N VAL A 14 -14.63 2.72 2.26
CA VAL A 14 -14.93 1.52 1.46
C VAL A 14 -14.07 1.45 0.20
N LEU A 15 -13.83 2.58 -0.47
CA LEU A 15 -13.05 2.61 -1.71
C LEU A 15 -11.59 2.22 -1.50
N GLY A 16 -11.02 2.53 -0.32
CA GLY A 16 -9.64 2.15 0.01
C GLY A 16 -9.40 0.63 -0.05
N PRO A 17 -10.14 -0.19 0.70
CA PRO A 17 -10.07 -1.65 0.61
C PRO A 17 -10.36 -2.21 -0.79
N VAL A 18 -11.33 -1.66 -1.51
CA VAL A 18 -11.64 -2.09 -2.89
C VAL A 18 -10.47 -1.81 -3.82
N ALA A 19 -9.89 -0.61 -3.77
CA ALA A 19 -8.71 -0.27 -4.54
C ALA A 19 -7.52 -1.18 -4.17
N ALA A 20 -7.29 -1.41 -2.88
CA ALA A 20 -6.24 -2.32 -2.40
C ALA A 20 -6.39 -3.73 -2.98
N PHE A 21 -7.61 -4.28 -2.99
CA PHE A 21 -7.89 -5.58 -3.61
C PHE A 21 -7.54 -5.61 -5.10
N LEU A 22 -7.95 -4.60 -5.87
CA LEU A 22 -7.64 -4.52 -7.30
C LEU A 22 -6.14 -4.45 -7.57
N TYR A 23 -5.39 -3.70 -6.75
CA TYR A 23 -3.93 -3.67 -6.83
C TYR A 23 -3.29 -5.02 -6.50
N VAL A 24 -3.77 -5.72 -5.47
CA VAL A 24 -3.28 -7.07 -5.12
C VAL A 24 -3.46 -8.04 -6.29
N VAL A 25 -4.63 -7.99 -6.96
CA VAL A 25 -4.87 -8.78 -8.18
C VAL A 25 -3.88 -8.40 -9.28
N GLY A 26 -3.62 -7.09 -9.47
CA GLY A 26 -2.61 -6.62 -10.43
C GLY A 26 -1.19 -7.13 -10.12
N PHE A 27 -0.79 -7.07 -8.84
CA PHE A 27 0.55 -7.54 -8.42
C PHE A 27 0.73 -9.05 -8.53
N ALA A 28 -0.35 -9.84 -8.53
CA ALA A 28 -0.28 -11.27 -8.83
C ALA A 28 0.24 -11.56 -10.26
N GLY A 29 0.21 -10.56 -11.15
CA GLY A 29 0.79 -10.63 -12.48
C GLY A 29 2.31 -10.34 -12.54
N LEU A 30 2.90 -9.70 -11.50
CA LEU A 30 4.33 -9.36 -11.50
C LEU A 30 5.26 -10.57 -11.72
N PRO A 31 5.00 -11.74 -11.10
CA PRO A 31 5.83 -12.92 -11.32
C PRO A 31 5.91 -13.39 -12.78
N LEU A 32 4.95 -13.00 -13.63
CA LEU A 32 5.01 -13.28 -15.06
C LEU A 32 6.14 -12.53 -15.79
N LEU A 33 6.68 -11.50 -15.17
CA LEU A 33 7.82 -10.74 -15.67
C LEU A 33 9.16 -11.31 -15.17
N ALA A 34 9.15 -12.30 -14.29
CA ALA A 34 10.35 -12.86 -13.68
C ALA A 34 11.12 -13.73 -14.66
N GLU A 35 12.44 -13.52 -14.74
CA GLU A 35 13.37 -14.29 -15.55
C GLU A 35 14.63 -14.60 -14.74
N GLY A 36 15.38 -15.65 -15.16
CA GLY A 36 16.67 -16.00 -14.58
C GLY A 36 16.62 -16.58 -13.16
N ASP A 37 17.81 -16.72 -12.55
CA ASP A 37 18.02 -17.45 -11.29
C ASP A 37 17.51 -16.69 -10.05
N LEU A 38 17.35 -15.36 -10.16
CA LEU A 38 16.85 -14.50 -9.08
C LEU A 38 15.36 -14.15 -9.25
N ALA A 39 14.61 -14.92 -10.04
CA ALA A 39 13.17 -14.74 -10.22
C ALA A 39 12.39 -14.64 -8.90
N TRP A 40 12.88 -15.27 -7.83
CA TRP A 40 12.30 -15.20 -6.49
C TRP A 40 12.22 -13.75 -5.93
N LEU A 41 13.11 -12.83 -6.37
CA LEU A 41 13.04 -11.41 -5.98
C LEU A 41 11.73 -10.78 -6.46
N VAL A 42 11.27 -11.12 -7.66
CA VAL A 42 10.01 -10.61 -8.21
C VAL A 42 8.81 -11.17 -7.45
N TRP A 43 8.85 -12.45 -7.07
CA TRP A 43 7.84 -13.07 -6.21
C TRP A 43 7.77 -12.41 -4.83
N LEU A 44 8.93 -12.18 -4.22
CA LEU A 44 9.00 -11.48 -2.93
C LEU A 44 8.47 -10.05 -3.05
N THR A 45 8.83 -9.34 -4.12
CA THR A 45 8.30 -8.02 -4.42
C THR A 45 6.77 -8.02 -4.50
N ALA A 46 6.19 -8.95 -5.26
CA ALA A 46 4.73 -9.08 -5.40
C ALA A 46 4.06 -9.34 -4.04
N GLY A 47 4.66 -10.19 -3.21
CA GLY A 47 4.17 -10.48 -1.85
C GLY A 47 4.21 -9.26 -0.94
N LEU A 48 5.33 -8.53 -0.92
CA LEU A 48 5.50 -7.32 -0.10
C LEU A 48 4.55 -6.19 -0.55
N LEU A 49 4.40 -5.97 -1.86
CA LEU A 49 3.45 -5.00 -2.38
C LEU A 49 2.01 -5.38 -2.02
N SER A 50 1.64 -6.64 -2.17
CA SER A 50 0.31 -7.13 -1.80
C SER A 50 0.04 -6.92 -0.31
N PHE A 51 0.99 -7.26 0.55
CA PHE A 51 0.88 -7.02 1.99
C PHE A 51 0.74 -5.53 2.31
N ALA A 52 1.58 -4.69 1.71
CA ALA A 52 1.54 -3.24 1.88
C ALA A 52 0.16 -2.66 1.49
N LEU A 53 -0.41 -3.12 0.38
CA LEU A 53 -1.73 -2.65 -0.06
C LEU A 53 -2.87 -3.16 0.82
N ILE A 54 -2.80 -4.38 1.36
CA ILE A 54 -3.77 -4.88 2.34
C ILE A 54 -3.76 -3.98 3.58
N CYS A 55 -2.56 -3.66 4.11
CA CYS A 55 -2.41 -2.73 5.23
C CYS A 55 -2.89 -1.31 4.87
N GLY A 56 -2.61 -0.85 3.64
CA GLY A 56 -3.08 0.43 3.12
C GLY A 56 -4.61 0.50 3.00
N GLY A 57 -5.26 -0.57 2.53
CA GLY A 57 -6.72 -0.69 2.52
C GLY A 57 -7.31 -0.61 3.91
N ALA A 58 -6.73 -1.35 4.87
CA ALA A 58 -7.13 -1.31 6.27
C ALA A 58 -6.91 0.10 6.88
N TYR A 59 -5.82 0.78 6.54
CA TYR A 59 -5.55 2.16 6.90
C TYR A 59 -6.68 3.10 6.43
N HIS A 60 -7.08 3.01 5.16
CA HIS A 60 -8.17 3.82 4.63
C HIS A 60 -9.51 3.53 5.31
N ALA A 61 -9.78 2.27 5.67
CA ALA A 61 -11.00 1.87 6.37
C ALA A 61 -11.13 2.48 7.77
N GLN A 62 -10.04 2.99 8.38
CA GLN A 62 -10.08 3.64 9.69
C GLN A 62 -10.58 5.09 9.67
N TYR A 63 -10.55 5.78 8.50
CA TYR A 63 -10.94 7.19 8.45
C TYR A 63 -12.37 7.49 8.87
N PRO A 64 -13.39 6.67 8.57
CA PRO A 64 -14.72 6.86 9.11
C PRO A 64 -14.77 6.86 10.64
N TYR A 65 -14.01 5.97 11.28
CA TYR A 65 -13.93 5.90 12.74
C TYR A 65 -13.26 7.14 13.34
N LEU A 66 -12.19 7.64 12.70
CA LEU A 66 -11.57 8.90 13.10
C LEU A 66 -12.54 10.09 12.98
N ALA A 67 -13.36 10.11 11.93
CA ALA A 67 -14.35 11.16 11.74
C ALA A 67 -15.45 11.10 12.81
N ILE A 68 -15.88 9.90 13.23
CA ILE A 68 -16.83 9.70 14.34
C ILE A 68 -16.18 10.14 15.66
N ALA A 69 -14.98 9.66 15.97
CA ALA A 69 -14.25 10.03 17.18
C ALA A 69 -14.08 11.56 17.30
N ALA A 70 -13.73 12.24 16.20
CA ALA A 70 -13.60 13.70 16.17
C ALA A 70 -14.92 14.47 16.43
N ARG A 71 -16.08 13.81 16.29
CA ARG A 71 -17.41 14.40 16.59
C ARG A 71 -17.83 14.19 18.03
N THR A 72 -17.32 13.15 18.70
CA THR A 72 -17.65 12.87 20.12
C THR A 72 -16.92 13.81 21.09
N GLU A 73 -15.94 14.58 20.63
CA GLU A 73 -15.08 15.45 21.45
C GLU A 73 -14.26 14.67 22.50
N ASP A 74 -14.21 13.36 22.42
CA ASP A 74 -13.37 12.50 23.26
C ASP A 74 -11.94 12.44 22.70
N GLY A 75 -11.03 13.20 23.30
CA GLY A 75 -9.64 13.27 22.89
C GLY A 75 -8.92 11.92 22.97
N SER A 76 -9.25 11.08 23.97
CA SER A 76 -8.63 9.77 24.15
C SER A 76 -9.01 8.82 23.02
N LEU A 77 -10.26 8.83 22.57
CA LEU A 77 -10.73 8.05 21.45
C LEU A 77 -10.08 8.49 20.13
N VAL A 78 -9.94 9.81 19.94
CA VAL A 78 -9.24 10.37 18.76
C VAL A 78 -7.80 9.90 18.70
N GLU A 79 -7.07 9.99 19.82
CA GLU A 79 -5.67 9.57 19.93
C GLU A 79 -5.52 8.06 19.66
N TRP A 80 -6.40 7.24 20.21
CA TRP A 80 -6.38 5.79 19.99
C TRP A 80 -6.59 5.43 18.51
N VAL A 81 -7.60 6.01 17.86
CA VAL A 81 -7.86 5.77 16.42
C VAL A 81 -6.72 6.29 15.56
N ALA A 82 -6.17 7.48 15.87
CA ALA A 82 -5.04 8.04 15.15
C ALA A 82 -3.78 7.16 15.29
N GLY A 83 -3.52 6.63 16.49
CA GLY A 83 -2.43 5.69 16.74
C GLY A 83 -2.54 4.42 15.89
N ASN A 84 -3.74 3.87 15.77
CA ASN A 84 -4.02 2.71 14.91
C ASN A 84 -3.78 3.00 13.43
N ILE A 85 -4.23 4.17 12.97
CA ILE A 85 -3.98 4.66 11.60
C ILE A 85 -2.49 4.74 11.32
N MET A 86 -1.70 5.34 12.23
CA MET A 86 -0.25 5.46 12.08
C MET A 86 0.47 4.11 12.08
N ALA A 87 0.02 3.15 12.89
CA ALA A 87 0.57 1.80 12.89
C ALA A 87 0.34 1.10 11.54
N LEU A 88 -0.89 1.14 11.01
CA LEU A 88 -1.23 0.58 9.70
C LEU A 88 -0.49 1.28 8.56
N GLN A 89 -0.31 2.60 8.64
CA GLN A 89 0.48 3.35 7.68
C GLN A 89 1.94 2.88 7.64
N ARG A 90 2.57 2.65 8.79
CA ARG A 90 3.95 2.12 8.86
C ARG A 90 4.04 0.71 8.28
N LEU A 91 3.06 -0.15 8.62
CA LEU A 91 2.97 -1.51 8.08
C LEU A 91 2.75 -1.53 6.56
N ALA A 92 2.12 -0.51 5.98
CA ALA A 92 2.01 -0.37 4.54
C ALA A 92 3.31 0.20 3.92
N THR A 93 3.86 1.26 4.50
CA THR A 93 4.94 2.04 3.92
C THR A 93 6.27 1.29 3.89
N VAL A 94 6.65 0.64 5.00
CA VAL A 94 7.96 -0.05 5.09
C VAL A 94 8.10 -1.18 4.07
N PRO A 95 7.17 -2.17 3.98
CA PRO A 95 7.29 -3.22 2.99
C PRO A 95 7.12 -2.71 1.54
N MET A 96 6.38 -1.63 1.33
CA MET A 96 6.25 -1.00 0.02
C MET A 96 7.60 -0.49 -0.49
N TYR A 97 8.34 0.27 0.32
CA TYR A 97 9.68 0.74 -0.08
C TYR A 97 10.66 -0.42 -0.24
N ALA A 98 10.64 -1.41 0.64
CA ALA A 98 11.46 -2.62 0.50
C ALA A 98 11.16 -3.33 -0.85
N ALA A 99 9.90 -3.46 -1.21
CA ALA A 99 9.49 -4.06 -2.48
C ALA A 99 10.01 -3.28 -3.69
N PHE A 100 9.94 -1.95 -3.68
CA PHE A 100 10.46 -1.14 -4.78
C PHE A 100 11.98 -1.28 -4.93
N VAL A 101 12.72 -1.33 -3.83
CA VAL A 101 14.18 -1.57 -3.86
C VAL A 101 14.47 -2.95 -4.46
N LEU A 102 13.79 -4.01 -3.99
CA LEU A 102 13.98 -5.37 -4.50
C LEU A 102 13.63 -5.47 -5.99
N PHE A 103 12.54 -4.83 -6.40
CA PHE A 103 12.16 -4.80 -7.81
C PHE A 103 13.18 -4.06 -8.67
N GLY A 104 13.66 -2.91 -8.19
CA GLY A 104 14.73 -2.18 -8.87
C GLY A 104 16.00 -3.00 -9.04
N ILE A 105 16.41 -3.74 -8.02
CA ILE A 105 17.54 -4.68 -8.08
C ILE A 105 17.27 -5.76 -9.14
N ALA A 106 16.09 -6.38 -9.14
CA ALA A 106 15.74 -7.42 -10.10
C ALA A 106 15.77 -6.90 -11.55
N VAL A 107 15.26 -5.70 -11.79
CA VAL A 107 15.28 -5.06 -13.13
C VAL A 107 16.71 -4.76 -13.58
N VAL A 108 17.52 -4.12 -12.74
CA VAL A 108 18.92 -3.76 -13.09
C VAL A 108 19.78 -5.00 -13.29
N ALA A 109 19.54 -6.06 -12.52
CA ALA A 109 20.24 -7.34 -12.65
C ALA A 109 19.77 -8.18 -13.86
N GLY A 110 18.84 -7.67 -14.69
CA GLY A 110 18.31 -8.41 -15.86
C GLY A 110 17.49 -9.65 -15.48
N GLN A 111 16.87 -9.64 -14.31
CA GLN A 111 16.05 -10.77 -13.82
C GLN A 111 14.56 -10.60 -14.13
N THR A 112 14.25 -9.68 -15.02
CA THR A 112 12.89 -9.40 -15.49
C THR A 112 12.89 -9.17 -17.00
N ALA A 113 11.76 -9.38 -17.65
CA ALA A 113 11.53 -9.01 -19.04
C ALA A 113 11.57 -7.49 -19.31
N LEU A 114 11.73 -6.67 -18.27
CA LEU A 114 11.80 -5.22 -18.39
C LEU A 114 13.24 -4.75 -18.68
N PRO A 115 13.41 -3.76 -19.56
CA PRO A 115 14.73 -3.19 -19.82
C PRO A 115 15.26 -2.42 -18.58
N PRO A 116 16.58 -2.42 -18.32
CA PRO A 116 17.16 -1.79 -17.10
C PRO A 116 16.80 -0.33 -16.90
N TRP A 117 16.61 0.44 -17.96
CA TRP A 117 16.22 1.85 -17.86
C TRP A 117 14.83 2.05 -17.23
N SER A 118 13.97 1.03 -17.23
CA SER A 118 12.62 1.13 -16.65
C SER A 118 12.63 1.36 -15.14
N VAL A 119 13.75 1.13 -14.46
CA VAL A 119 13.91 1.41 -13.03
C VAL A 119 13.66 2.90 -12.70
N VAL A 120 13.94 3.83 -13.63
CA VAL A 120 13.70 5.26 -13.41
C VAL A 120 12.21 5.62 -13.35
N LEU A 121 11.33 4.73 -13.78
CA LEU A 121 9.88 4.89 -13.69
C LEU A 121 9.31 4.35 -12.37
N THR A 122 10.15 3.79 -11.51
CA THR A 122 9.70 3.33 -10.19
C THR A 122 9.56 4.52 -9.23
N PRO A 123 8.64 4.43 -8.25
CA PRO A 123 8.44 5.50 -7.26
C PRO A 123 9.64 5.77 -6.35
N LEU A 124 10.76 5.08 -6.53
CA LEU A 124 12.04 5.36 -5.82
C LEU A 124 12.78 6.55 -6.40
N VAL A 125 12.53 6.89 -7.66
CA VAL A 125 13.27 7.92 -8.40
C VAL A 125 12.41 9.13 -8.70
N THR A 126 11.08 9.01 -8.64
CA THR A 126 10.08 10.07 -8.82
C THR A 126 9.49 10.53 -7.50
#